data_d642033e19f4e0e36abf7eeb86b22f65
#
_entry.id   d642033e19f4e0e36abf7eeb86b22f65
#
_cell.length_a   1.000
_cell.length_b   1.000
_cell.length_c   1.000
_cell.angle_alpha   90.00
_cell.angle_beta   90.00
_cell.angle_gamma   90.00
#
_symmetry.space_group_name_H-M   'P 1'
#
loop_
_entity.id
_entity.type
_entity.pdbx_description
1 polymer ?
#
loop_
_entity_poly.entity_id
_entity_poly.type
_entity_poly.pdbx_seq_one_letter_code
_entity_poly.pdbx_strand_id
1 'polypeptide(L)'
;KLTVLRAGIIVGSGSASFEIIRDLCEKLPIMITPKWVKTKSQPIAIRNVIEFLTGVLLHPKCIGKAFDIGGLSVLTYKEMLYGYAKNRGLKKLIITLPIMTPRLSSYWLYFVTSTSYPLAVNLVKSMKSEVLVKGDKLHEILNVKLYTYDEAIKMAFIKIEQNSVISSWKDSLISGLIINELKHYIQV
;
A
#
# COMPACT_ATOMS: atom_id res chain seq x y z
N LYS A 1 15.80 22.90 4.24
CA LYS A 1 15.01 22.23 5.31
C LYS A 1 14.18 21.12 4.66
N LEU A 2 14.18 19.91 5.23
CA LEU A 2 13.48 18.74 4.70
C LEU A 2 12.01 18.76 5.15
N THR A 3 11.07 18.54 4.20
CA THR A 3 9.67 18.21 4.51
C THR A 3 9.48 16.72 4.32
N VAL A 4 8.84 16.05 5.28
CA VAL A 4 8.63 14.60 5.28
C VAL A 4 7.14 14.29 5.22
N LEU A 5 6.72 13.45 4.26
CA LEU A 5 5.37 12.89 4.21
C LEU A 5 5.43 11.41 4.58
N ARG A 6 4.64 10.99 5.56
CA ARG A 6 4.54 9.61 6.03
C ARG A 6 3.18 9.06 5.63
N ALA A 7 3.17 8.10 4.72
CA ALA A 7 1.97 7.41 4.27
C ALA A 7 1.93 5.98 4.82
N GLY A 8 0.73 5.48 5.08
CA GLY A 8 0.51 4.08 5.37
C GLY A 8 0.35 3.27 4.07
N ILE A 9 -0.87 2.83 3.79
CA ILE A 9 -1.20 2.06 2.59
C ILE A 9 -1.50 3.00 1.44
N ILE A 10 -0.70 2.93 0.38
CA ILE A 10 -0.95 3.67 -0.87
C ILE A 10 -1.70 2.75 -1.84
N VAL A 11 -2.86 3.23 -2.32
CA VAL A 11 -3.71 2.52 -3.28
C VAL A 11 -3.49 3.10 -4.67
N GLY A 12 -2.96 2.26 -5.55
CA GLY A 12 -2.68 2.63 -6.93
C GLY A 12 -2.05 1.48 -7.70
N SER A 13 -2.19 1.48 -9.03
CA SER A 13 -1.55 0.49 -9.89
C SER A 13 -0.04 0.50 -9.71
N GLY A 14 0.56 -0.70 -9.56
CA GLY A 14 1.99 -0.85 -9.34
C GLY A 14 2.47 -0.64 -7.90
N SER A 15 1.62 -0.27 -6.94
CA SER A 15 2.01 -0.23 -5.52
C SER A 15 2.00 -1.63 -4.92
N ALA A 16 3.00 -1.93 -4.07
CA ALA A 16 3.10 -3.24 -3.42
C ALA A 16 1.84 -3.60 -2.60
N SER A 17 1.30 -2.65 -1.86
CA SER A 17 0.11 -2.86 -1.02
C SER A 17 -1.14 -3.17 -1.86
N PHE A 18 -1.34 -2.47 -2.97
CA PHE A 18 -2.46 -2.71 -3.87
C PHE A 18 -2.32 -4.05 -4.59
N GLU A 19 -1.12 -4.37 -5.08
CA GLU A 19 -0.85 -5.63 -5.77
C GLU A 19 -1.08 -6.85 -4.86
N ILE A 20 -0.72 -6.76 -3.58
CA ILE A 20 -0.99 -7.81 -2.60
C ILE A 20 -2.49 -7.98 -2.36
N ILE A 21 -3.24 -6.89 -2.18
CA ILE A 21 -4.70 -6.94 -2.02
C ILE A 21 -5.32 -7.58 -3.27
N ARG A 22 -4.87 -7.19 -4.46
CA ARG A 22 -5.30 -7.76 -5.74
C ARG A 22 -5.02 -9.26 -5.79
N ASP A 23 -3.79 -9.68 -5.57
CA ASP A 23 -3.38 -11.09 -5.62
C ASP A 23 -4.21 -11.95 -4.66
N LEU A 24 -4.39 -11.49 -3.41
CA LEU A 24 -5.21 -12.19 -2.42
C LEU A 24 -6.66 -12.32 -2.89
N CYS A 25 -7.23 -11.25 -3.40
CA CYS A 25 -8.62 -11.25 -3.83
C CYS A 25 -8.84 -12.00 -5.15
N GLU A 26 -7.94 -11.92 -6.11
CA GLU A 26 -8.12 -12.61 -7.40
C GLU A 26 -7.85 -14.13 -7.28
N LYS A 27 -6.83 -14.51 -6.50
CA LYS A 27 -6.39 -15.91 -6.40
C LYS A 27 -7.19 -16.76 -5.40
N LEU A 28 -7.72 -16.14 -4.33
CA LEU A 28 -8.35 -16.90 -3.23
C LEU A 28 -9.84 -16.61 -3.12
N PRO A 29 -10.74 -17.55 -3.45
CA PRO A 29 -12.17 -17.41 -3.18
C PRO A 29 -12.49 -17.48 -1.67
N ILE A 30 -11.72 -18.28 -0.93
CA ILE A 30 -11.79 -18.40 0.53
C ILE A 30 -10.43 -18.05 1.10
N MET A 31 -10.39 -17.10 2.02
CA MET A 31 -9.17 -16.63 2.66
C MET A 31 -9.17 -16.99 4.14
N ILE A 32 -8.16 -17.76 4.56
CA ILE A 32 -7.85 -17.96 5.97
C ILE A 32 -6.81 -16.93 6.37
N THR A 33 -7.18 -15.98 7.20
CA THR A 33 -6.34 -14.81 7.51
C THR A 33 -5.92 -14.78 8.97
N PRO A 34 -4.71 -14.26 9.26
CA PRO A 34 -4.25 -14.03 10.62
C PRO A 34 -5.00 -12.87 11.30
N LYS A 35 -4.80 -12.74 12.62
CA LYS A 35 -5.45 -11.71 13.44
C LYS A 35 -5.15 -10.26 12.98
N TRP A 36 -3.99 -10.00 12.36
CA TRP A 36 -3.62 -8.67 11.87
C TRP A 36 -4.57 -8.12 10.79
N VAL A 37 -5.37 -8.97 10.14
CA VAL A 37 -6.37 -8.50 9.17
C VAL A 37 -7.39 -7.53 9.80
N LYS A 38 -7.49 -7.50 11.13
CA LYS A 38 -8.34 -6.57 11.90
C LYS A 38 -7.62 -5.26 12.27
N THR A 39 -6.33 -5.13 11.98
CA THR A 39 -5.58 -3.90 12.25
C THR A 39 -6.08 -2.79 11.33
N LYS A 40 -6.20 -1.60 11.88
CA LYS A 40 -6.70 -0.42 11.18
C LYS A 40 -5.56 0.31 10.46
N SER A 41 -5.88 0.83 9.28
CA SER A 41 -5.03 1.71 8.51
C SER A 41 -5.88 2.77 7.82
N GLN A 42 -5.25 3.79 7.29
CA GLN A 42 -5.92 4.87 6.58
C GLN A 42 -5.39 4.92 5.15
N PRO A 43 -5.93 4.04 4.24
CA PRO A 43 -5.45 3.92 2.87
C PRO A 43 -5.65 5.22 2.09
N ILE A 44 -4.65 5.61 1.30
CA ILE A 44 -4.65 6.84 0.52
C ILE A 44 -4.46 6.55 -0.97
N ALA A 45 -5.21 7.26 -1.84
CA ALA A 45 -5.01 7.17 -3.28
C ALA A 45 -3.63 7.69 -3.69
N ILE A 46 -2.94 7.02 -4.61
CA ILE A 46 -1.65 7.49 -5.15
C ILE A 46 -1.75 8.90 -5.72
N ARG A 47 -2.89 9.25 -6.32
CA ARG A 47 -3.14 10.58 -6.84
C ARG A 47 -3.05 11.65 -5.75
N ASN A 48 -3.68 11.43 -4.59
CA ASN A 48 -3.55 12.35 -3.45
C ASN A 48 -2.12 12.43 -2.92
N VAL A 49 -1.35 11.33 -2.94
CA VAL A 49 0.08 11.36 -2.56
C VAL A 49 0.85 12.30 -3.48
N ILE A 50 0.61 12.22 -4.80
CA ILE A 50 1.25 13.11 -5.79
C ILE A 50 0.82 14.55 -5.55
N GLU A 51 -0.48 14.82 -5.33
CA GLU A 51 -1.01 16.15 -5.03
C GLU A 51 -0.37 16.73 -3.76
N PHE A 52 -0.16 15.91 -2.72
CA PHE A 52 0.55 16.34 -1.52
C PHE A 52 2.03 16.61 -1.77
N LEU A 53 2.73 15.74 -2.52
CA LEU A 53 4.14 15.93 -2.85
C LEU A 53 4.36 17.23 -3.62
N THR A 54 3.50 17.53 -4.59
CA THR A 54 3.58 18.79 -5.36
C THR A 54 3.14 19.99 -4.53
N GLY A 55 2.10 19.85 -3.72
CA GLY A 55 1.55 20.94 -2.92
C GLY A 55 2.46 21.41 -1.77
N VAL A 56 3.29 20.53 -1.20
CA VAL A 56 4.24 20.93 -0.15
C VAL A 56 5.50 21.63 -0.69
N LEU A 57 5.74 21.53 -2.00
CA LEU A 57 6.89 22.20 -2.62
C LEU A 57 6.77 23.71 -2.41
N LEU A 58 7.82 24.28 -1.80
CA LEU A 58 7.91 25.72 -1.52
C LEU A 58 6.76 26.31 -0.69
N HIS A 59 5.88 25.46 -0.11
CA HIS A 59 4.78 25.95 0.73
C HIS A 59 5.30 26.36 2.12
N PRO A 60 5.18 27.66 2.51
CA PRO A 60 5.86 28.18 3.71
C PRO A 60 5.48 27.43 5.00
N LYS A 61 4.22 27.00 5.15
CA LYS A 61 3.73 26.27 6.33
C LYS A 61 4.23 24.84 6.42
N CYS A 62 4.80 24.30 5.32
CA CYS A 62 5.23 22.89 5.23
C CYS A 62 6.74 22.71 5.37
N ILE A 63 7.52 23.79 5.22
CA ILE A 63 8.98 23.72 5.22
C ILE A 63 9.52 23.23 6.57
N GLY A 64 10.30 22.15 6.52
CA GLY A 64 10.97 21.57 7.68
C GLY A 64 10.06 20.82 8.64
N LYS A 65 8.87 20.43 8.20
CA LYS A 65 7.89 19.68 9.00
C LYS A 65 7.69 18.25 8.51
N ALA A 66 7.15 17.40 9.37
CA ALA A 66 6.72 16.05 9.04
C ALA A 66 5.20 15.96 9.15
N PHE A 67 4.55 15.38 8.14
CA PHE A 67 3.10 15.19 8.10
C PHE A 67 2.76 13.73 7.89
N ASP A 68 1.77 13.24 8.62
CA ASP A 68 1.12 11.97 8.34
C ASP A 68 0.03 12.22 7.28
N ILE A 69 0.03 11.43 6.21
CA ILE A 69 -0.97 11.52 5.15
C ILE A 69 -1.76 10.21 5.04
N GLY A 70 -3.06 10.34 4.85
CA GLY A 70 -4.01 9.23 4.71
C GLY A 70 -5.24 9.65 3.95
N GLY A 71 -6.05 8.67 3.55
CA GLY A 71 -7.32 8.91 2.88
C GLY A 71 -8.45 9.29 3.85
N LEU A 72 -9.68 9.35 3.32
CA LEU A 72 -10.86 9.76 4.09
C LEU A 72 -11.25 8.76 5.18
N SER A 73 -11.11 7.46 4.93
CA SER A 73 -11.66 6.41 5.78
C SER A 73 -10.59 5.62 6.50
N VAL A 74 -10.83 5.34 7.76
CA VAL A 74 -10.06 4.35 8.52
C VAL A 74 -10.69 2.99 8.27
N LEU A 75 -9.92 2.06 7.72
CA LEU A 75 -10.35 0.71 7.35
C LEU A 75 -9.42 -0.33 7.95
N THR A 76 -10.00 -1.47 8.32
CA THR A 76 -9.21 -2.68 8.60
C THR A 76 -8.74 -3.31 7.29
N TYR A 77 -7.69 -4.12 7.33
CA TYR A 77 -7.25 -4.88 6.15
C TYR A 77 -8.38 -5.78 5.61
N LYS A 78 -9.25 -6.31 6.51
CA LYS A 78 -10.42 -7.10 6.12
C LYS A 78 -11.42 -6.28 5.30
N GLU A 79 -11.71 -5.07 5.73
CA GLU A 79 -12.60 -4.15 5.01
C GLU A 79 -12.00 -3.72 3.67
N MET A 80 -10.68 -3.53 3.59
CA MET A 80 -10.01 -3.25 2.33
C MET A 80 -10.11 -4.41 1.34
N LEU A 81 -9.93 -5.66 1.79
CA LEU A 81 -10.12 -6.85 0.95
C LEU A 81 -11.57 -6.98 0.46
N TYR A 82 -12.56 -6.73 1.32
CA TYR A 82 -13.96 -6.73 0.90
C TYR A 82 -14.30 -5.57 -0.06
N GLY A 83 -13.75 -4.37 0.19
CA GLY A 83 -13.92 -3.22 -0.70
C GLY A 83 -13.35 -3.49 -2.10
N TYR A 84 -12.17 -4.11 -2.17
CA TYR A 84 -11.60 -4.57 -3.43
C TYR A 84 -12.52 -5.59 -4.13
N ALA A 85 -12.91 -6.64 -3.42
CA ALA A 85 -13.76 -7.71 -3.95
C ALA A 85 -15.08 -7.16 -4.49
N LYS A 86 -15.72 -6.24 -3.75
CA LYS A 86 -16.96 -5.55 -4.15
C LYS A 86 -16.78 -4.81 -5.49
N ASN A 87 -15.70 -4.03 -5.63
CA ASN A 87 -15.43 -3.28 -6.87
C ASN A 87 -15.17 -4.20 -8.08
N ARG A 88 -14.71 -5.44 -7.84
CA ARG A 88 -14.49 -6.47 -8.88
C ARG A 88 -15.65 -7.43 -9.07
N GLY A 89 -16.75 -7.26 -8.33
CA GLY A 89 -17.87 -8.21 -8.37
C GLY A 89 -17.53 -9.62 -7.85
N LEU A 90 -16.46 -9.75 -7.04
CA LEU A 90 -16.00 -11.03 -6.50
C LEU A 90 -16.71 -11.35 -5.18
N LYS A 91 -17.18 -12.59 -5.03
CA LYS A 91 -17.67 -13.10 -3.75
C LYS A 91 -16.53 -13.70 -2.95
N LYS A 92 -16.31 -13.23 -1.73
CA LYS A 92 -15.20 -13.66 -0.86
C LYS A 92 -15.69 -14.08 0.52
N LEU A 93 -15.07 -15.14 1.05
CA LEU A 93 -15.23 -15.56 2.45
C LEU A 93 -13.90 -15.40 3.17
N ILE A 94 -13.85 -14.51 4.16
CA ILE A 94 -12.65 -14.25 4.95
C ILE A 94 -12.85 -14.77 6.37
N ILE A 95 -12.13 -15.84 6.69
CA ILE A 95 -12.13 -16.49 8.00
C ILE A 95 -10.86 -16.06 8.74
N THR A 96 -11.04 -15.42 9.91
CA THR A 96 -9.90 -14.97 10.71
C THR A 96 -9.58 -15.98 11.79
N LEU A 97 -8.36 -16.53 11.78
CA LEU A 97 -7.87 -17.42 12.83
C LEU A 97 -7.18 -16.62 13.94
N PRO A 98 -7.46 -16.94 15.23
CA PRO A 98 -6.84 -16.25 16.35
C PRO A 98 -5.35 -16.57 16.51
N ILE A 99 -4.90 -17.72 16.00
CA ILE A 99 -3.57 -18.27 16.24
C ILE A 99 -2.85 -18.44 14.90
N MET A 100 -2.17 -17.38 14.45
CA MET A 100 -1.17 -17.50 13.38
C MET A 100 0.11 -16.77 13.80
N THR A 101 1.22 -17.49 13.87
CA THR A 101 2.52 -16.89 14.18
C THR A 101 2.93 -15.94 13.06
N PRO A 102 3.74 -14.91 13.33
CA PRO A 102 4.24 -14.02 12.29
C PRO A 102 4.96 -14.74 11.16
N ARG A 103 5.69 -15.80 11.51
CA ARG A 103 6.43 -16.63 10.56
C ARG A 103 5.50 -17.38 9.62
N LEU A 104 4.45 -18.02 10.15
CA LEU A 104 3.45 -18.72 9.33
C LEU A 104 2.66 -17.74 8.45
N SER A 105 2.32 -16.56 8.97
CA SER A 105 1.67 -15.50 8.18
C SER A 105 2.54 -15.00 7.02
N SER A 106 3.86 -14.90 7.23
CA SER A 106 4.80 -14.47 6.19
C SER A 106 4.95 -15.51 5.08
N TYR A 107 5.03 -16.80 5.44
CA TYR A 107 5.03 -17.90 4.47
C TYR A 107 3.72 -17.94 3.68
N TRP A 108 2.57 -17.79 4.35
CA TRP A 108 1.28 -17.77 3.68
C TRP A 108 1.20 -16.60 2.66
N LEU A 109 1.62 -15.41 3.05
CA LEU A 109 1.63 -14.25 2.16
C LEU A 109 2.59 -14.48 0.98
N TYR A 110 3.78 -15.02 1.22
CA TYR A 110 4.76 -15.35 0.19
C TYR A 110 4.21 -16.33 -0.85
N PHE A 111 3.54 -17.42 -0.41
CA PHE A 111 3.00 -18.42 -1.32
C PHE A 111 1.80 -17.94 -2.15
N VAL A 112 0.99 -17.06 -1.57
CA VAL A 112 -0.25 -16.61 -2.22
C VAL A 112 -0.03 -15.41 -3.13
N THR A 113 0.93 -14.55 -2.79
CA THR A 113 1.18 -13.31 -3.53
C THR A 113 2.47 -13.40 -4.35
N SER A 114 2.61 -12.54 -5.34
CA SER A 114 3.83 -12.40 -6.14
C SER A 114 4.96 -11.65 -5.40
N THR A 115 5.00 -11.77 -4.07
CA THR A 115 5.88 -11.01 -3.17
C THR A 115 7.09 -11.87 -2.78
N SER A 116 8.28 -11.28 -2.67
CA SER A 116 9.45 -11.98 -2.13
C SER A 116 9.29 -12.25 -0.63
N TYR A 117 9.89 -13.34 -0.11
CA TYR A 117 9.79 -13.70 1.31
C TYR A 117 10.27 -12.58 2.27
N PRO A 118 11.43 -11.91 2.04
CA PRO A 118 11.84 -10.79 2.88
C PRO A 118 10.82 -9.64 2.93
N LEU A 119 10.20 -9.33 1.79
CA LEU A 119 9.15 -8.31 1.73
C LEU A 119 7.90 -8.77 2.47
N ALA A 120 7.47 -10.03 2.30
CA ALA A 120 6.34 -10.60 3.04
C ALA A 120 6.55 -10.52 4.56
N VAL A 121 7.76 -10.81 5.06
CA VAL A 121 8.10 -10.69 6.49
C VAL A 121 7.95 -9.27 6.98
N ASN A 122 8.50 -8.30 6.25
CA ASN A 122 8.44 -6.88 6.63
C ASN A 122 7.01 -6.34 6.59
N LEU A 123 6.23 -6.72 5.58
CA LEU A 123 4.82 -6.35 5.46
C LEU A 123 3.99 -6.91 6.62
N VAL A 124 4.13 -8.20 6.96
CA VAL A 124 3.41 -8.80 8.09
C VAL A 124 3.80 -8.13 9.42
N LYS A 125 5.05 -7.72 9.59
CA LYS A 125 5.48 -6.97 10.78
C LYS A 125 4.78 -5.59 10.83
N SER A 126 4.75 -4.86 9.71
CA SER A 126 4.11 -3.54 9.64
C SER A 126 2.59 -3.59 9.82
N MET A 127 1.94 -4.64 9.29
CA MET A 127 0.49 -4.84 9.39
C MET A 127 -0.03 -5.09 10.81
N LYS A 128 0.85 -5.30 11.79
CA LYS A 128 0.45 -5.46 13.21
C LYS A 128 0.21 -4.14 13.92
N SER A 129 0.75 -3.06 13.41
CA SER A 129 0.63 -1.72 13.98
C SER A 129 -0.40 -0.91 13.22
N GLU A 130 -1.25 -0.20 13.95
CA GLU A 130 -2.18 0.74 13.32
C GLU A 130 -1.41 1.91 12.70
N VAL A 131 -1.80 2.26 11.48
CA VAL A 131 -1.22 3.39 10.73
C VAL A 131 -2.32 4.37 10.41
N LEU A 132 -2.47 5.36 11.30
CA LEU A 132 -3.50 6.40 11.25
C LEU A 132 -2.83 7.77 11.19
N VAL A 133 -3.46 8.71 10.52
CA VAL A 133 -3.01 10.11 10.46
C VAL A 133 -3.10 10.72 11.85
N LYS A 134 -2.00 11.32 12.29
CA LYS A 134 -1.89 12.06 13.55
C LYS A 134 -1.41 13.48 13.27
N GLY A 135 -1.90 14.43 14.08
CA GLY A 135 -1.48 15.84 13.97
C GLY A 135 -2.19 16.62 12.87
N ASP A 136 -1.47 17.57 12.26
CA ASP A 136 -2.03 18.52 11.30
C ASP A 136 -2.55 17.82 10.04
N LYS A 137 -3.76 18.15 9.65
CA LYS A 137 -4.38 17.62 8.44
C LYS A 137 -3.86 18.36 7.20
N LEU A 138 -2.86 17.78 6.56
CA LEU A 138 -2.21 18.38 5.41
C LEU A 138 -3.19 18.72 4.26
N HIS A 139 -4.25 17.92 4.10
CA HIS A 139 -5.27 18.15 3.08
C HIS A 139 -6.05 19.47 3.29
N GLU A 140 -6.25 19.88 4.55
CA GLU A 140 -6.86 21.17 4.88
C GLU A 140 -5.89 22.34 4.58
N ILE A 141 -4.59 22.17 4.90
CA ILE A 141 -3.55 23.19 4.65
C ILE A 141 -3.39 23.46 3.15
N LEU A 142 -3.43 22.41 2.34
CA LEU A 142 -3.20 22.46 0.89
C LEU A 142 -4.49 22.52 0.07
N ASN A 143 -5.67 22.50 0.71
CA ASN A 143 -6.98 22.43 0.07
C ASN A 143 -7.09 21.27 -0.95
N VAL A 144 -6.58 20.10 -0.60
CA VAL A 144 -6.61 18.89 -1.43
C VAL A 144 -7.84 18.07 -1.11
N LYS A 145 -8.64 17.75 -2.15
CA LYS A 145 -9.78 16.84 -2.03
C LYS A 145 -9.28 15.39 -1.95
N LEU A 146 -9.59 14.70 -0.85
CA LEU A 146 -9.25 13.30 -0.69
C LEU A 146 -10.23 12.39 -1.43
N TYR A 147 -9.69 11.34 -2.05
CA TYR A 147 -10.48 10.27 -2.68
C TYR A 147 -10.86 9.21 -1.66
N THR A 148 -12.04 8.64 -1.82
CA THR A 148 -12.48 7.44 -1.08
C THR A 148 -11.68 6.23 -1.50
N TYR A 149 -11.70 5.17 -0.69
CA TYR A 149 -11.04 3.91 -1.02
C TYR A 149 -11.59 3.28 -2.31
N ASP A 150 -12.92 3.34 -2.51
CA ASP A 150 -13.56 2.83 -3.73
C ASP A 150 -13.12 3.62 -4.99
N GLU A 151 -13.03 4.94 -4.91
CA GLU A 151 -12.52 5.77 -6.00
C GLU A 151 -11.06 5.44 -6.31
N ALA A 152 -10.23 5.27 -5.27
CA ALA A 152 -8.82 4.91 -5.44
C ALA A 152 -8.65 3.56 -6.16
N ILE A 153 -9.47 2.55 -5.81
CA ILE A 153 -9.48 1.24 -6.49
C ILE A 153 -9.89 1.39 -7.96
N LYS A 154 -10.97 2.12 -8.24
CA LYS A 154 -11.44 2.34 -9.62
C LYS A 154 -10.38 3.03 -10.48
N MET A 155 -9.71 4.05 -9.95
CA MET A 155 -8.61 4.72 -10.64
C MET A 155 -7.43 3.78 -10.91
N ALA A 156 -7.10 2.89 -9.96
CA ALA A 156 -6.05 1.90 -10.16
C ALA A 156 -6.39 0.91 -11.28
N PHE A 157 -7.66 0.46 -11.39
CA PHE A 157 -8.10 -0.42 -12.46
C PHE A 157 -8.09 0.24 -13.82
N ILE A 158 -8.55 1.47 -13.96
CA ILE A 158 -8.49 2.21 -15.22
C ILE A 158 -7.05 2.23 -15.75
N LYS A 159 -6.06 2.45 -14.89
CA LYS A 159 -4.64 2.44 -15.27
C LYS A 159 -4.16 1.05 -15.73
N ILE A 160 -4.59 -0.01 -15.05
CA ILE A 160 -4.25 -1.39 -15.40
C ILE A 160 -4.89 -1.79 -16.74
N GLU A 161 -6.17 -1.50 -16.93
CA GLU A 161 -6.92 -1.83 -18.15
C GLU A 161 -6.38 -1.08 -19.39
N GLN A 162 -5.90 0.14 -19.20
CA GLN A 162 -5.25 0.92 -20.27
C GLN A 162 -3.81 0.46 -20.56
N ASN A 163 -3.29 -0.58 -19.89
CA ASN A 163 -1.87 -0.98 -19.95
C ASN A 163 -0.88 0.18 -19.74
N SER A 164 -1.31 1.20 -19.00
CA SER A 164 -0.55 2.44 -18.78
C SER A 164 0.23 2.45 -17.45
N VAL A 165 0.48 1.27 -16.87
CA VAL A 165 1.38 1.09 -15.72
C VAL A 165 2.81 1.08 -16.24
N ILE A 166 3.46 2.23 -16.18
CA ILE A 166 4.83 2.43 -16.72
C ILE A 166 5.88 1.76 -15.83
N SER A 167 5.65 1.74 -14.52
CA SER A 167 6.55 1.12 -13.54
C SER A 167 5.79 0.51 -12.38
N SER A 168 6.37 -0.50 -11.76
CA SER A 168 5.84 -1.13 -10.57
C SER A 168 6.91 -1.24 -9.49
N TRP A 169 6.52 -1.51 -8.25
CA TRP A 169 7.47 -1.76 -7.17
C TRP A 169 8.42 -2.93 -7.45
N LYS A 170 8.04 -3.85 -8.36
CA LYS A 170 8.91 -4.96 -8.80
C LYS A 170 10.13 -4.46 -9.57
N ASP A 171 10.01 -3.34 -10.28
CA ASP A 171 11.09 -2.78 -11.08
C ASP A 171 12.24 -2.28 -10.19
N SER A 172 11.95 -1.83 -8.97
CA SER A 172 12.96 -1.43 -7.99
C SER A 172 13.82 -2.61 -7.51
N LEU A 173 13.26 -3.83 -7.48
CA LEU A 173 14.00 -5.05 -7.12
C LEU A 173 14.94 -5.47 -8.24
N ILE A 174 14.51 -5.34 -9.50
CA ILE A 174 15.32 -5.64 -10.68
C ILE A 174 16.50 -4.65 -10.78
N SER A 175 16.25 -3.36 -10.57
CA SER A 175 17.29 -2.33 -10.54
C SER A 175 18.32 -2.59 -9.43
N GLY A 176 17.89 -3.04 -8.26
CA GLY A 176 18.77 -3.40 -7.15
C GLY A 176 19.68 -4.61 -7.49
N LEU A 177 19.19 -5.59 -8.23
CA LEU A 177 19.96 -6.75 -8.69
C LEU A 177 21.01 -6.33 -9.73
N ILE A 178 20.64 -5.50 -10.71
CA ILE A 178 21.56 -5.00 -11.74
C ILE A 178 22.68 -4.15 -11.11
N ILE A 179 22.37 -3.30 -10.13
CA ILE A 179 23.38 -2.50 -9.42
C ILE A 179 24.35 -3.39 -8.62
N ASN A 180 23.88 -4.47 -8.02
CA ASN A 180 24.75 -5.41 -7.32
C ASN A 180 25.65 -6.22 -8.27
N GLU A 181 25.17 -6.62 -9.43
CA GLU A 181 25.98 -7.25 -10.46
C GLU A 181 27.04 -6.27 -11.00
N LEU A 182 26.66 -5.02 -11.30
CA LEU A 182 27.61 -4.01 -11.75
C LEU A 182 28.70 -3.68 -10.72
N LYS A 183 28.43 -3.75 -9.43
CA LYS A 183 29.45 -3.59 -8.38
C LYS A 183 30.53 -4.67 -8.42
N HIS A 184 30.18 -5.88 -8.84
CA HIS A 184 31.16 -6.97 -9.04
C HIS A 184 32.10 -6.72 -10.24
N TYR A 185 31.67 -5.96 -11.25
CA TYR A 185 32.47 -5.61 -12.42
C TYR A 185 33.34 -4.36 -12.24
N ILE A 186 33.07 -3.53 -11.23
CA ILE A 186 33.79 -2.26 -10.98
C ILE A 186 34.95 -2.44 -9.96
N GLN A 187 35.07 -3.62 -9.33
CA GLN A 187 36.15 -3.96 -8.40
C GLN A 187 37.30 -4.76 -9.05
N VAL A 188 37.64 -4.44 -10.32
CA VAL A 188 38.86 -4.93 -10.96
C VAL A 188 39.80 -3.76 -11.19
#